data_6c19450681add7b0fb1074d69b041f56
#
_entry.id   6c19450681add7b0fb1074d69b041f56
#
_cell.length_a   1.000
_cell.length_b   1.000
_cell.length_c   1.000
_cell.angle_alpha   90.00
_cell.angle_beta   90.00
_cell.angle_gamma   90.00
#
_symmetry.space_group_name_H-M   'P 1'
#
loop_
_entity.id
_entity.type
_entity.pdbx_description
1 polymer ?
#
loop_
_entity_poly.entity_id
_entity_poly.type
_entity_poly.pdbx_seq_one_letter_code
_entity_poly.pdbx_strand_id
1 'polypeptide(L)'
;MNGPEIQISFAPGLRLFVAAERRSGRTAVATDGASTLGHVVESLGVPLTEAGRLLVDGHPVEVSHVPVAGETVEVEGVERPQPVPGAPLRFLLDVHLGTLARRLRLLGVDAAYESEDIGDPALAALSAKERRVMLSRDRGLLRRRELWAGAYVYSDRPDDQLRDVLERFAPPLTPWTRCTACNGQLTDADKDSVRERLEQGTEKTYDVFARCTECERVYWRGAHHARLEAIVTDALREFGGAAAR
;
A
#
# COMPACT_ATOMS: atom_id res chain seq x y z
N MET A 1 9.45 -29.15 29.64
CA MET A 1 9.49 -29.90 28.36
C MET A 1 9.57 -28.82 27.28
N ASN A 2 10.64 -28.81 26.49
CA ASN A 2 10.70 -27.91 25.35
C ASN A 2 9.65 -28.38 24.35
N GLY A 3 8.83 -27.47 23.86
CA GLY A 3 7.86 -27.77 22.80
C GLY A 3 8.54 -28.24 21.51
N PRO A 4 7.75 -28.58 20.46
CA PRO A 4 8.32 -28.99 19.17
C PRO A 4 9.19 -27.88 18.59
N GLU A 5 10.35 -28.25 18.04
CA GLU A 5 11.27 -27.33 17.39
C GLU A 5 11.18 -27.47 15.86
N ILE A 6 11.06 -26.36 15.16
CA ILE A 6 11.07 -26.27 13.70
C ILE A 6 12.27 -25.47 13.21
N GLN A 7 12.64 -25.66 11.95
CA GLN A 7 13.63 -24.83 11.25
C GLN A 7 12.91 -23.85 10.34
N ILE A 8 13.04 -22.53 10.55
CA ILE A 8 12.36 -21.51 9.76
C ILE A 8 13.33 -20.58 9.04
N SER A 9 13.00 -20.21 7.82
CA SER A 9 13.72 -19.24 7.02
C SER A 9 12.76 -18.23 6.35
N PHE A 10 13.27 -17.02 6.08
CA PHE A 10 12.49 -15.92 5.52
C PHE A 10 13.12 -15.41 4.23
N ALA A 11 12.29 -15.16 3.22
CA ALA A 11 12.70 -14.50 1.99
C ALA A 11 13.43 -13.16 2.28
N PRO A 12 14.37 -12.73 1.41
CA PRO A 12 15.17 -11.52 1.64
C PRO A 12 14.35 -10.28 2.01
N GLY A 13 13.21 -10.04 1.35
CA GLY A 13 12.32 -8.91 1.62
C GLY A 13 11.68 -8.92 3.01
N LEU A 14 11.54 -10.09 3.63
CA LEU A 14 10.95 -10.25 4.95
C LEU A 14 11.94 -10.06 6.11
N ARG A 15 13.24 -10.06 5.82
CA ARG A 15 14.30 -9.99 6.84
C ARG A 15 14.28 -8.71 7.66
N LEU A 16 13.73 -7.65 7.12
CA LEU A 16 13.49 -6.39 7.83
C LEU A 16 12.60 -6.58 9.08
N PHE A 17 11.65 -7.51 9.02
CA PHE A 17 10.66 -7.70 10.08
C PHE A 17 11.16 -8.56 11.23
N VAL A 18 12.11 -9.44 10.96
CA VAL A 18 12.62 -10.40 11.95
C VAL A 18 13.82 -9.86 12.71
N ALA A 19 14.06 -10.42 13.89
CA ALA A 19 15.24 -10.12 14.72
C ALA A 19 16.54 -10.43 13.97
N ALA A 20 17.63 -9.72 14.31
CA ALA A 20 18.89 -9.76 13.56
C ALA A 20 19.47 -11.19 13.42
N GLU A 21 19.37 -11.98 14.47
CA GLU A 21 19.84 -13.37 14.51
C GLU A 21 19.09 -14.31 13.57
N ARG A 22 17.89 -13.91 13.11
CA ARG A 22 17.04 -14.69 12.18
C ARG A 22 17.07 -14.19 10.73
N ARG A 23 17.91 -13.21 10.43
CA ARG A 23 17.99 -12.62 9.08
C ARG A 23 18.79 -13.45 8.09
N SER A 24 19.65 -14.34 8.57
CA SER A 24 20.50 -15.17 7.73
C SER A 24 20.21 -16.65 7.92
N GLY A 25 19.91 -17.34 6.81
CA GLY A 25 19.73 -18.79 6.81
C GLY A 25 18.48 -19.28 7.53
N ARG A 26 18.54 -20.53 7.95
CA ARG A 26 17.52 -21.20 8.75
C ARG A 26 17.82 -21.03 10.24
N THR A 27 16.78 -20.83 11.02
CA THR A 27 16.88 -20.65 12.47
C THR A 27 15.93 -21.61 13.17
N ALA A 28 16.42 -22.27 14.23
CA ALA A 28 15.59 -23.10 15.08
C ALA A 28 14.62 -22.24 15.91
N VAL A 29 13.37 -22.63 15.94
CA VAL A 29 12.30 -21.98 16.71
C VAL A 29 11.47 -23.00 17.43
N ALA A 30 11.43 -22.89 18.78
CA ALA A 30 10.52 -23.69 19.57
C ALA A 30 9.08 -23.20 19.41
N THR A 31 8.14 -24.10 19.25
CA THR A 31 6.71 -23.82 19.18
C THR A 31 5.98 -24.45 20.37
N ASP A 32 4.74 -24.07 20.60
CA ASP A 32 3.92 -24.66 21.67
C ASP A 32 3.20 -25.95 21.25
N GLY A 33 3.34 -26.34 19.97
CA GLY A 33 2.67 -27.52 19.40
C GLY A 33 1.16 -27.35 19.15
N ALA A 34 0.62 -26.15 19.35
CA ALA A 34 -0.79 -25.85 19.18
C ALA A 34 -1.06 -24.62 18.31
N SER A 35 -0.14 -23.64 18.33
CA SER A 35 -0.25 -22.41 17.54
C SER A 35 -0.07 -22.69 16.05
N THR A 36 -0.88 -22.00 15.24
CA THR A 36 -0.79 -22.07 13.78
C THR A 36 0.51 -21.46 13.25
N LEU A 37 0.93 -21.87 12.08
CA LEU A 37 2.11 -21.32 11.41
C LEU A 37 1.99 -19.82 11.15
N GLY A 38 0.79 -19.34 10.81
CA GLY A 38 0.53 -17.89 10.72
C GLY A 38 0.84 -17.17 12.03
N HIS A 39 0.39 -17.70 13.18
CA HIS A 39 0.71 -17.12 14.49
C HIS A 39 2.21 -17.16 14.78
N VAL A 40 2.90 -18.25 14.46
CA VAL A 40 4.35 -18.35 14.61
C VAL A 40 5.06 -17.28 13.79
N VAL A 41 4.70 -17.12 12.51
CA VAL A 41 5.28 -16.11 11.61
C VAL A 41 5.08 -14.69 12.16
N GLU A 42 3.87 -14.37 12.61
CA GLU A 42 3.58 -13.06 13.23
C GLU A 42 4.35 -12.84 14.54
N SER A 43 4.48 -13.87 15.38
CA SER A 43 5.24 -13.78 16.64
C SER A 43 6.73 -13.51 16.40
N LEU A 44 7.26 -13.95 15.25
CA LEU A 44 8.64 -13.69 14.82
C LEU A 44 8.83 -12.31 14.19
N GLY A 45 7.75 -11.56 13.98
CA GLY A 45 7.80 -10.16 13.55
C GLY A 45 7.19 -9.87 12.20
N VAL A 46 6.90 -10.86 11.36
CA VAL A 46 6.40 -10.68 10.00
C VAL A 46 4.87 -10.52 9.99
N PRO A 47 4.31 -9.39 9.55
CA PRO A 47 2.88 -9.29 9.32
C PRO A 47 2.45 -10.27 8.22
N LEU A 48 1.30 -10.94 8.38
CA LEU A 48 0.80 -11.86 7.34
C LEU A 48 0.45 -11.14 6.02
N THR A 49 0.25 -9.84 6.06
CA THR A 49 0.10 -9.01 4.84
C THR A 49 1.34 -8.95 3.97
N GLU A 50 2.51 -9.31 4.52
CA GLU A 50 3.80 -9.36 3.82
C GLU A 50 4.24 -10.78 3.49
N ALA A 51 3.68 -11.77 4.18
CA ALA A 51 3.95 -13.17 3.91
C ALA A 51 3.17 -13.63 2.66
N GLY A 52 3.89 -14.21 1.73
CA GLY A 52 3.33 -14.90 0.57
C GLY A 52 3.03 -16.35 0.90
N ARG A 53 3.57 -17.28 0.08
CA ARG A 53 3.41 -18.71 0.33
C ARG A 53 4.21 -19.15 1.57
N LEU A 54 3.60 -20.04 2.32
CA LEU A 54 4.26 -20.78 3.41
C LEU A 54 4.53 -22.18 2.89
N LEU A 55 5.79 -22.62 2.99
CA LEU A 55 6.19 -23.97 2.57
C LEU A 55 6.66 -24.75 3.79
N VAL A 56 6.21 -26.00 3.91
CA VAL A 56 6.69 -26.97 4.89
C VAL A 56 7.29 -28.12 4.11
N ASP A 57 8.57 -28.38 4.34
CA ASP A 57 9.36 -29.40 3.62
C ASP A 57 9.21 -29.27 2.08
N GLY A 58 9.18 -28.01 1.60
CA GLY A 58 9.03 -27.67 0.18
C GLY A 58 7.59 -27.72 -0.36
N HIS A 59 6.59 -28.04 0.45
CA HIS A 59 5.18 -28.12 0.04
C HIS A 59 4.37 -26.93 0.57
N PRO A 60 3.53 -26.29 -0.24
CA PRO A 60 2.72 -25.18 0.20
C PRO A 60 1.69 -25.62 1.24
N VAL A 61 1.56 -24.84 2.30
CA VAL A 61 0.58 -25.04 3.38
C VAL A 61 -0.19 -23.77 3.67
N GLU A 62 -1.37 -23.92 4.29
CA GLU A 62 -2.18 -22.78 4.74
C GLU A 62 -1.61 -22.18 6.04
N VAL A 63 -1.95 -20.92 6.31
CA VAL A 63 -1.59 -20.22 7.55
C VAL A 63 -2.10 -20.93 8.82
N SER A 64 -3.12 -21.77 8.68
CA SER A 64 -3.72 -22.59 9.74
C SER A 64 -2.97 -23.88 10.07
N HIS A 65 -1.95 -24.25 9.27
CA HIS A 65 -1.09 -25.40 9.57
C HIS A 65 -0.50 -25.28 10.97
N VAL A 66 -0.57 -26.35 11.77
CA VAL A 66 0.09 -26.43 13.09
C VAL A 66 1.41 -27.17 12.91
N PRO A 67 2.56 -26.50 13.06
CA PRO A 67 3.85 -27.10 12.78
C PRO A 67 4.22 -28.17 13.79
N VAL A 68 4.83 -29.28 13.32
CA VAL A 68 5.34 -30.37 14.14
C VAL A 68 6.86 -30.35 14.22
N ALA A 69 7.41 -31.10 15.21
CA ALA A 69 8.86 -31.15 15.43
C ALA A 69 9.61 -31.66 14.20
N GLY A 70 10.69 -30.97 13.84
CA GLY A 70 11.59 -31.33 12.74
C GLY A 70 11.20 -30.77 11.38
N GLU A 71 10.02 -30.16 11.23
CA GLU A 71 9.61 -29.51 9.97
C GLU A 71 10.55 -28.36 9.59
N THR A 72 10.78 -28.23 8.29
CA THR A 72 11.48 -27.09 7.69
C THR A 72 10.48 -26.14 7.04
N VAL A 73 10.41 -24.92 7.55
CA VAL A 73 9.48 -23.89 7.10
C VAL A 73 10.21 -22.83 6.28
N GLU A 74 9.66 -22.49 5.12
CA GLU A 74 10.12 -21.39 4.30
C GLU A 74 8.97 -20.38 4.13
N VAL A 75 9.23 -19.12 4.49
CA VAL A 75 8.26 -18.03 4.36
C VAL A 75 8.67 -17.17 3.18
N GLU A 76 7.89 -17.23 2.10
CA GLU A 76 8.09 -16.40 0.91
C GLU A 76 7.48 -15.00 1.12
N GLY A 77 7.96 -14.02 0.37
CA GLY A 77 7.31 -12.71 0.28
C GLY A 77 6.10 -12.75 -0.65
N VAL A 78 5.27 -11.72 -0.56
CA VAL A 78 4.12 -11.57 -1.46
C VAL A 78 4.57 -11.51 -2.92
N GLU A 79 3.79 -12.12 -3.80
CA GLU A 79 4.00 -12.07 -5.25
C GLU A 79 3.81 -10.64 -5.78
N ARG A 80 4.52 -10.28 -6.83
CA ARG A 80 4.39 -8.98 -7.50
C ARG A 80 4.14 -9.17 -9.01
N PRO A 81 3.09 -8.57 -9.57
CA PRO A 81 2.06 -7.79 -8.91
C PRO A 81 1.24 -8.62 -7.93
N GLN A 82 0.94 -8.02 -6.76
CA GLN A 82 0.16 -8.70 -5.74
C GLN A 82 -1.33 -8.72 -6.12
N PRO A 83 -1.94 -9.89 -6.28
CA PRO A 83 -3.37 -9.97 -6.49
C PRO A 83 -4.12 -9.51 -5.23
N VAL A 84 -5.13 -8.66 -5.43
CA VAL A 84 -6.01 -8.21 -4.36
C VAL A 84 -7.43 -8.62 -4.71
N PRO A 85 -8.17 -9.29 -3.83
CA PRO A 85 -9.53 -9.73 -4.10
C PRO A 85 -10.45 -8.56 -4.41
N GLY A 86 -11.25 -8.68 -5.47
CA GLY A 86 -12.22 -7.65 -5.86
C GLY A 86 -11.63 -6.47 -6.61
N ALA A 87 -12.48 -5.83 -7.40
CA ALA A 87 -12.17 -4.63 -8.16
C ALA A 87 -13.19 -3.53 -7.83
N PRO A 88 -12.82 -2.26 -7.96
CA PRO A 88 -11.52 -1.72 -8.33
C PRO A 88 -10.51 -1.70 -7.16
N LEU A 89 -9.22 -1.72 -7.49
CA LEU A 89 -8.14 -1.56 -6.52
C LEU A 89 -8.19 -0.17 -5.89
N ARG A 90 -8.27 -0.10 -4.56
CA ARG A 90 -8.37 1.12 -3.77
C ARG A 90 -7.48 1.03 -2.55
N PHE A 91 -6.87 2.15 -2.18
CA PHE A 91 -5.96 2.24 -1.03
C PHE A 91 -6.54 3.10 0.10
N LEU A 92 -6.17 2.77 1.32
CA LEU A 92 -6.29 3.62 2.51
C LEU A 92 -4.88 3.84 3.06
N LEU A 93 -4.50 5.06 3.30
CA LEU A 93 -3.15 5.40 3.74
C LEU A 93 -3.16 5.89 5.18
N ASP A 94 -2.17 5.42 5.91
CA ASP A 94 -1.86 5.89 7.27
C ASP A 94 -1.45 7.37 7.30
N VAL A 95 -1.67 8.05 8.44
CA VAL A 95 -1.46 9.49 8.66
C VAL A 95 -0.08 10.00 8.20
N HIS A 96 0.96 9.18 8.29
CA HIS A 96 2.33 9.55 7.87
C HIS A 96 2.58 9.46 6.36
N LEU A 97 1.62 8.98 5.57
CA LEU A 97 1.77 8.73 4.13
C LEU A 97 1.05 9.78 3.25
N GLY A 98 0.76 10.98 3.78
CA GLY A 98 0.02 12.00 3.05
C GLY A 98 0.66 12.46 1.74
N THR A 99 1.99 12.46 1.62
CA THR A 99 2.66 12.75 0.35
C THR A 99 2.46 11.63 -0.68
N LEU A 100 2.54 10.37 -0.27
CA LEU A 100 2.22 9.22 -1.11
C LEU A 100 0.76 9.26 -1.59
N ALA A 101 -0.19 9.58 -0.68
CA ALA A 101 -1.60 9.72 -1.06
C ALA A 101 -1.80 10.74 -2.18
N ARG A 102 -1.18 11.93 -2.07
CA ARG A 102 -1.27 12.97 -3.12
C ARG A 102 -0.69 12.51 -4.46
N ARG A 103 0.42 11.76 -4.45
CA ARG A 103 1.06 11.23 -5.67
C ARG A 103 0.23 10.14 -6.33
N LEU A 104 -0.35 9.22 -5.55
CA LEU A 104 -1.27 8.21 -6.08
C LEU A 104 -2.50 8.86 -6.72
N ARG A 105 -3.10 9.85 -6.04
CA ARG A 105 -4.22 10.63 -6.58
C ARG A 105 -3.86 11.40 -7.86
N LEU A 106 -2.65 11.96 -7.93
CA LEU A 106 -2.13 12.61 -9.14
C LEU A 106 -2.12 11.66 -10.34
N LEU A 107 -1.82 10.38 -10.10
CA LEU A 107 -1.84 9.31 -11.10
C LEU A 107 -3.26 8.73 -11.34
N GLY A 108 -4.30 9.29 -10.71
CA GLY A 108 -5.67 8.82 -10.85
C GLY A 108 -6.03 7.62 -9.99
N VAL A 109 -5.11 7.15 -9.15
CA VAL A 109 -5.33 6.00 -8.26
C VAL A 109 -6.18 6.42 -7.06
N ASP A 110 -7.20 5.61 -6.73
CA ASP A 110 -8.06 5.84 -5.57
C ASP A 110 -7.30 5.58 -4.26
N ALA A 111 -6.96 6.65 -3.55
CA ALA A 111 -6.14 6.67 -2.35
C ALA A 111 -6.78 7.53 -1.25
N ALA A 112 -7.61 6.91 -0.40
CA ALA A 112 -8.16 7.56 0.78
C ALA A 112 -7.04 7.83 1.80
N TYR A 113 -7.17 8.90 2.54
CA TYR A 113 -6.19 9.34 3.53
C TYR A 113 -6.87 10.18 4.59
N GLU A 114 -6.73 9.75 5.84
CA GLU A 114 -7.17 10.51 7.00
C GLU A 114 -6.02 11.40 7.50
N SER A 115 -6.27 12.71 7.52
CA SER A 115 -5.26 13.70 7.95
C SER A 115 -5.05 13.74 9.47
N GLU A 116 -6.00 13.21 10.22
CA GLU A 116 -5.96 13.07 11.66
C GLU A 116 -5.74 11.61 12.03
N ASP A 117 -5.04 11.39 13.15
CA ASP A 117 -4.87 10.04 13.69
C ASP A 117 -6.18 9.56 14.32
N ILE A 118 -6.88 8.69 13.60
CA ILE A 118 -8.12 8.07 14.10
C ILE A 118 -7.87 6.75 14.86
N GLY A 119 -6.61 6.35 14.97
CA GLY A 119 -6.15 5.13 15.63
C GLY A 119 -6.32 3.85 14.80
N ASP A 120 -5.43 2.88 15.07
CA ASP A 120 -5.36 1.61 14.35
C ASP A 120 -6.69 0.84 14.26
N PRO A 121 -7.51 0.74 15.33
CA PRO A 121 -8.79 0.03 15.23
C PRO A 121 -9.74 0.66 14.22
N ALA A 122 -9.81 2.00 14.17
CA ALA A 122 -10.68 2.72 13.25
C ALA A 122 -10.17 2.60 11.80
N LEU A 123 -8.85 2.70 11.58
CA LEU A 123 -8.22 2.47 10.26
C LEU A 123 -8.48 1.05 9.75
N ALA A 124 -8.33 0.02 10.60
CA ALA A 124 -8.59 -1.36 10.22
C ALA A 124 -10.08 -1.58 9.85
N ALA A 125 -10.99 -1.04 10.66
CA ALA A 125 -12.43 -1.11 10.38
C ALA A 125 -12.80 -0.38 9.08
N LEU A 126 -12.19 0.76 8.80
CA LEU A 126 -12.40 1.52 7.57
C LEU A 126 -11.88 0.75 6.34
N SER A 127 -10.67 0.15 6.44
CA SER A 127 -10.11 -0.74 5.42
C SER A 127 -11.09 -1.87 5.08
N ALA A 128 -11.64 -2.54 6.10
CA ALA A 128 -12.61 -3.63 5.91
C ALA A 128 -13.92 -3.15 5.30
N LYS A 129 -14.50 -2.07 5.82
CA LYS A 129 -15.77 -1.51 5.37
C LYS A 129 -15.73 -1.09 3.91
N GLU A 130 -14.65 -0.42 3.50
CA GLU A 130 -14.51 0.14 2.16
C GLU A 130 -13.75 -0.79 1.21
N ARG A 131 -13.26 -1.94 1.69
CA ARG A 131 -12.42 -2.86 0.92
C ARG A 131 -11.22 -2.15 0.28
N ARG A 132 -10.43 -1.46 1.12
CA ARG A 132 -9.23 -0.74 0.74
C ARG A 132 -8.00 -1.45 1.26
N VAL A 133 -6.96 -1.56 0.45
CA VAL A 133 -5.64 -2.02 0.90
C VAL A 133 -5.06 -0.96 1.83
N MET A 134 -4.80 -1.34 3.09
CA MET A 134 -4.14 -0.47 4.06
C MET A 134 -2.66 -0.35 3.75
N LEU A 135 -2.18 0.85 3.45
CA LEU A 135 -0.76 1.16 3.30
C LEU A 135 -0.26 1.80 4.60
N SER A 136 0.70 1.17 5.26
CA SER A 136 1.25 1.69 6.52
C SER A 136 2.72 1.29 6.69
N ARG A 137 3.41 1.98 7.58
CA ARG A 137 4.72 1.61 8.12
C ARG A 137 4.60 1.06 9.54
N ASP A 138 3.40 0.99 10.08
CA ASP A 138 3.13 0.38 11.37
C ASP A 138 2.83 -1.11 11.23
N ARG A 139 3.73 -1.92 11.83
CA ARG A 139 3.58 -3.38 11.84
C ARG A 139 2.43 -3.84 12.74
N GLY A 140 2.09 -3.07 13.77
CA GLY A 140 0.98 -3.36 14.67
C GLY A 140 -0.35 -3.26 13.92
N LEU A 141 -0.54 -2.16 13.20
CA LEU A 141 -1.70 -1.97 12.35
C LEU A 141 -1.84 -3.10 11.31
N LEU A 142 -0.74 -3.49 10.64
CA LEU A 142 -0.75 -4.52 9.60
C LEU A 142 -0.97 -5.96 10.12
N ARG A 143 -0.93 -6.19 11.43
CA ARG A 143 -1.27 -7.48 12.08
C ARG A 143 -2.70 -7.56 12.56
N ARG A 144 -3.49 -6.51 12.38
CA ARG A 144 -4.89 -6.52 12.82
C ARG A 144 -5.72 -7.44 11.93
N ARG A 145 -6.46 -8.35 12.57
CA ARG A 145 -7.29 -9.34 11.88
C ARG A 145 -8.46 -8.74 11.12
N GLU A 146 -8.87 -7.53 11.52
CA GLU A 146 -9.97 -6.79 10.92
C GLU A 146 -9.60 -6.21 9.55
N LEU A 147 -8.31 -6.10 9.19
CA LEU A 147 -7.90 -5.58 7.89
C LEU A 147 -8.43 -6.44 6.75
N TRP A 148 -9.00 -5.78 5.74
CA TRP A 148 -9.36 -6.47 4.50
C TRP A 148 -8.14 -6.91 3.70
N ALA A 149 -7.16 -6.04 3.56
CA ALA A 149 -5.85 -6.29 3.00
C ALA A 149 -4.88 -5.21 3.49
N GLY A 150 -3.58 -5.47 3.44
CA GLY A 150 -2.57 -4.51 3.87
C GLY A 150 -1.25 -4.66 3.12
N ALA A 151 -0.43 -3.61 3.18
CA ALA A 151 0.92 -3.61 2.66
C ALA A 151 1.82 -2.67 3.46
N TYR A 152 3.02 -3.15 3.77
CA TYR A 152 4.05 -2.34 4.40
C TYR A 152 4.74 -1.44 3.37
N VAL A 153 4.88 -0.15 3.71
CA VAL A 153 5.60 0.83 2.87
C VAL A 153 7.05 0.92 3.34
N TYR A 154 7.97 0.37 2.56
CA TYR A 154 9.35 0.12 2.99
C TYR A 154 10.21 1.38 3.12
N SER A 155 10.15 2.29 2.15
CA SER A 155 10.98 3.50 2.13
C SER A 155 10.36 4.65 2.95
N ASP A 156 11.20 5.57 3.40
CA ASP A 156 10.79 6.87 3.95
C ASP A 156 10.77 7.98 2.87
N ARG A 157 11.34 7.69 1.68
CA ARG A 157 11.39 8.63 0.56
C ARG A 157 10.13 8.52 -0.30
N PRO A 158 9.39 9.61 -0.51
CA PRO A 158 8.12 9.56 -1.24
C PRO A 158 8.20 9.04 -2.69
N ASP A 159 9.34 9.20 -3.38
CA ASP A 159 9.53 8.66 -4.74
C ASP A 159 9.65 7.14 -4.72
N ASP A 160 10.41 6.60 -3.78
CA ASP A 160 10.59 5.16 -3.61
C ASP A 160 9.28 4.50 -3.12
N GLN A 161 8.53 5.20 -2.23
CA GLN A 161 7.21 4.73 -1.78
C GLN A 161 6.23 4.59 -2.94
N LEU A 162 6.18 5.60 -3.82
CA LEU A 162 5.32 5.56 -5.00
C LEU A 162 5.69 4.39 -5.91
N ARG A 163 6.98 4.25 -6.22
CA ARG A 163 7.49 3.18 -7.07
C ARG A 163 7.16 1.80 -6.50
N ASP A 164 7.39 1.57 -5.20
CA ASP A 164 7.11 0.29 -4.54
C ASP A 164 5.61 -0.08 -4.61
N VAL A 165 4.71 0.89 -4.39
CA VAL A 165 3.26 0.66 -4.49
C VAL A 165 2.84 0.36 -5.92
N LEU A 166 3.36 1.11 -6.92
CA LEU A 166 3.05 0.89 -8.32
C LEU A 166 3.56 -0.48 -8.81
N GLU A 167 4.79 -0.87 -8.42
CA GLU A 167 5.37 -2.18 -8.74
C GLU A 167 4.59 -3.32 -8.06
N ARG A 168 4.20 -3.12 -6.79
CA ARG A 168 3.54 -4.15 -5.99
C ARG A 168 2.12 -4.45 -6.44
N PHE A 169 1.38 -3.45 -6.89
CA PHE A 169 -0.05 -3.59 -7.17
C PHE A 169 -0.44 -3.36 -8.63
N ALA A 170 0.44 -2.77 -9.43
CA ALA A 170 0.18 -2.39 -10.82
C ALA A 170 -1.22 -1.75 -11.05
N PRO A 171 -1.60 -0.72 -10.26
CA PRO A 171 -2.90 -0.09 -10.42
C PRO A 171 -3.04 0.55 -11.81
N PRO A 172 -4.25 0.60 -12.39
CA PRO A 172 -4.46 1.36 -13.61
C PRO A 172 -4.20 2.85 -13.35
N LEU A 173 -3.42 3.46 -14.26
CA LEU A 173 -3.04 4.87 -14.15
C LEU A 173 -3.89 5.72 -15.09
N THR A 174 -4.59 6.70 -14.52
CA THR A 174 -5.41 7.70 -15.22
C THR A 174 -5.07 9.09 -14.68
N PRO A 175 -3.88 9.64 -15.00
CA PRO A 175 -3.40 10.88 -14.41
C PRO A 175 -4.38 12.04 -14.58
N TRP A 176 -4.37 12.98 -13.62
CA TRP A 176 -5.17 14.20 -13.62
C TRP A 176 -6.68 13.99 -13.49
N THR A 177 -7.14 12.79 -13.14
CA THR A 177 -8.57 12.49 -12.97
C THR A 177 -9.05 12.60 -11.53
N ARG A 178 -8.14 12.68 -10.55
CA ARG A 178 -8.47 12.78 -9.13
C ARG A 178 -7.91 14.03 -8.46
N CYS A 179 -8.70 14.55 -7.53
CA CYS A 179 -8.30 15.64 -6.66
C CYS A 179 -7.18 15.19 -5.72
N THR A 180 -6.02 15.83 -5.80
CA THR A 180 -4.89 15.50 -4.92
C THR A 180 -5.15 15.86 -3.45
N ALA A 181 -6.12 16.73 -3.16
CA ALA A 181 -6.49 17.11 -1.80
C ALA A 181 -7.45 16.11 -1.13
N CYS A 182 -8.59 15.78 -1.76
CA CYS A 182 -9.65 14.99 -1.12
C CYS A 182 -9.93 13.64 -1.76
N ASN A 183 -9.25 13.27 -2.87
CA ASN A 183 -9.50 12.04 -3.62
C ASN A 183 -10.76 12.04 -4.51
N GLY A 184 -11.58 13.08 -4.51
CA GLY A 184 -12.77 13.21 -5.38
C GLY A 184 -12.40 13.27 -6.88
N GLN A 185 -13.38 13.08 -7.74
CA GLN A 185 -13.17 13.17 -9.19
C GLN A 185 -12.92 14.61 -9.63
N LEU A 186 -12.10 14.78 -10.67
CA LEU A 186 -11.91 16.04 -11.37
C LEU A 186 -12.74 16.06 -12.65
N THR A 187 -13.40 17.18 -12.90
CA THR A 187 -14.12 17.44 -14.14
C THR A 187 -13.63 18.75 -14.75
N ASP A 188 -13.68 18.86 -16.07
CA ASP A 188 -13.39 20.11 -16.74
C ASP A 188 -14.33 21.20 -16.20
N ALA A 189 -13.82 22.41 -16.09
CA ALA A 189 -14.58 23.55 -15.60
C ALA A 189 -14.38 24.77 -16.50
N ASP A 190 -15.50 25.39 -16.90
CA ASP A 190 -15.46 26.64 -17.63
C ASP A 190 -14.86 27.75 -16.77
N LYS A 191 -14.04 28.60 -17.38
CA LYS A 191 -13.37 29.72 -16.74
C LYS A 191 -14.33 30.62 -15.97
N ASP A 192 -15.49 30.94 -16.57
CA ASP A 192 -16.49 31.77 -15.93
C ASP A 192 -17.09 31.13 -14.67
N SER A 193 -17.24 29.81 -14.65
CA SER A 193 -17.77 29.07 -13.51
C SER A 193 -16.82 29.00 -12.29
N VAL A 194 -15.54 29.29 -12.50
CA VAL A 194 -14.50 29.23 -11.45
C VAL A 194 -13.87 30.60 -11.17
N ARG A 195 -14.24 31.65 -11.91
CA ARG A 195 -13.64 32.99 -11.88
C ARG A 195 -13.50 33.57 -10.47
N GLU A 196 -14.55 33.49 -9.65
CA GLU A 196 -14.56 34.03 -8.28
C GLU A 196 -13.57 33.32 -7.35
N ARG A 197 -13.07 32.15 -7.74
CA ARG A 197 -12.10 31.33 -6.95
C ARG A 197 -10.67 31.52 -7.44
N LEU A 198 -10.46 32.29 -8.53
CA LEU A 198 -9.14 32.51 -9.12
C LEU A 198 -8.54 33.83 -8.64
N GLU A 199 -7.22 33.81 -8.40
CA GLU A 199 -6.48 35.05 -8.24
C GLU A 199 -6.40 35.79 -9.59
N GLN A 200 -6.35 37.11 -9.57
CA GLN A 200 -6.34 37.96 -10.76
C GLN A 200 -5.27 37.57 -11.78
N GLY A 201 -4.06 37.18 -11.32
CA GLY A 201 -2.99 36.73 -12.17
C GLY A 201 -3.29 35.39 -12.86
N THR A 202 -3.92 34.47 -12.15
CA THR A 202 -4.31 33.15 -12.67
C THR A 202 -5.42 33.28 -13.71
N GLU A 203 -6.44 34.11 -13.42
CA GLU A 203 -7.53 34.37 -14.35
C GLU A 203 -7.06 34.93 -15.71
N LYS A 204 -6.06 35.85 -15.68
CA LYS A 204 -5.52 36.44 -16.90
C LYS A 204 -4.62 35.54 -17.72
N THR A 205 -4.00 34.52 -17.04
CA THR A 205 -2.92 33.73 -17.65
C THR A 205 -3.39 32.37 -18.17
N TYR A 206 -4.44 31.78 -17.56
CA TYR A 206 -4.85 30.42 -17.87
C TYR A 206 -6.31 30.36 -18.33
N ASP A 207 -6.60 29.40 -19.24
CA ASP A 207 -7.93 29.21 -19.83
C ASP A 207 -8.48 27.79 -19.60
N VAL A 208 -7.62 26.84 -19.16
CA VAL A 208 -8.02 25.45 -18.93
C VAL A 208 -8.00 25.16 -17.44
N PHE A 209 -9.16 24.80 -16.92
CA PHE A 209 -9.39 24.52 -15.50
C PHE A 209 -10.06 23.16 -15.31
N ALA A 210 -9.78 22.52 -14.18
CA ALA A 210 -10.54 21.39 -13.68
C ALA A 210 -11.03 21.72 -12.26
N ARG A 211 -12.21 21.20 -11.89
CA ARG A 211 -12.79 21.36 -10.56
C ARG A 211 -13.10 20.00 -9.94
N CYS A 212 -12.82 19.88 -8.66
CA CYS A 212 -13.20 18.70 -7.89
C CYS A 212 -14.69 18.68 -7.63
N THR A 213 -15.35 17.55 -7.87
CA THR A 213 -16.79 17.36 -7.64
C THR A 213 -17.17 17.34 -6.17
N GLU A 214 -16.20 17.04 -5.27
CA GLU A 214 -16.42 16.89 -3.82
C GLU A 214 -16.07 18.15 -3.03
N CYS A 215 -14.79 18.59 -3.12
CA CYS A 215 -14.29 19.73 -2.33
C CYS A 215 -14.24 21.03 -3.14
N GLU A 216 -14.67 21.01 -4.39
CA GLU A 216 -14.76 22.13 -5.32
C GLU A 216 -13.43 22.87 -5.57
N ARG A 217 -12.29 22.33 -5.16
CA ARG A 217 -10.97 22.89 -5.43
C ARG A 217 -10.72 22.96 -6.93
N VAL A 218 -10.21 24.11 -7.37
CA VAL A 218 -9.89 24.36 -8.78
C VAL A 218 -8.42 24.06 -9.04
N TYR A 219 -8.15 23.48 -10.21
CA TYR A 219 -6.83 23.10 -10.69
C TYR A 219 -6.56 23.70 -12.07
N TRP A 220 -5.30 24.07 -12.33
CA TRP A 220 -4.82 24.58 -13.62
C TRP A 220 -3.34 24.22 -13.81
N ARG A 221 -2.84 24.37 -15.03
CA ARG A 221 -1.43 24.10 -15.36
C ARG A 221 -0.54 25.29 -15.00
N GLY A 222 -0.37 25.56 -13.71
CA GLY A 222 0.43 26.68 -13.18
C GLY A 222 1.92 26.38 -13.03
N ALA A 223 2.64 27.22 -12.30
CA ALA A 223 4.11 27.16 -12.13
C ALA A 223 4.65 25.83 -11.60
N HIS A 224 3.87 25.09 -10.81
CA HIS A 224 4.29 23.78 -10.27
C HIS A 224 3.96 22.61 -11.19
N HIS A 225 3.28 22.85 -12.31
CA HIS A 225 2.81 21.79 -13.21
C HIS A 225 3.97 20.96 -13.76
N ALA A 226 5.08 21.57 -14.17
CA ALA A 226 6.21 20.85 -14.74
C ALA A 226 6.80 19.79 -13.79
N ARG A 227 6.85 20.06 -12.48
CA ARG A 227 7.30 19.08 -11.48
C ARG A 227 6.32 17.90 -11.32
N LEU A 228 5.02 18.18 -11.36
CA LEU A 228 3.99 17.14 -11.28
C LEU A 228 3.96 16.32 -12.56
N GLU A 229 4.12 16.97 -13.71
CA GLU A 229 4.21 16.32 -15.03
C GLU A 229 5.40 15.35 -15.10
N ALA A 230 6.54 15.70 -14.51
CA ALA A 230 7.68 14.79 -14.43
C ALA A 230 7.34 13.49 -13.67
N ILE A 231 6.64 13.60 -12.52
CA ILE A 231 6.18 12.42 -11.75
C ILE A 231 5.24 11.56 -12.60
N VAL A 232 4.30 12.18 -13.30
CA VAL A 232 3.34 11.48 -14.18
C VAL A 232 4.06 10.78 -15.32
N THR A 233 4.96 11.49 -16.01
CA THR A 233 5.70 10.95 -17.16
C THR A 233 6.57 9.76 -16.75
N ASP A 234 7.28 9.87 -15.62
CA ASP A 234 8.12 8.78 -15.10
C ASP A 234 7.27 7.56 -14.73
N ALA A 235 6.15 7.76 -14.04
CA ALA A 235 5.25 6.67 -13.66
C ALA A 235 4.62 5.99 -14.89
N LEU A 236 4.16 6.74 -15.89
CA LEU A 236 3.59 6.17 -17.11
C LEU A 236 4.63 5.43 -17.95
N ARG A 237 5.87 5.93 -18.02
CA ARG A 237 6.95 5.27 -18.74
C ARG A 237 7.30 3.91 -18.11
N GLU A 238 7.32 3.84 -16.77
CA GLU A 238 7.74 2.64 -16.04
C GLU A 238 6.58 1.65 -15.84
N PHE A 239 5.37 2.13 -15.59
CA PHE A 239 4.22 1.31 -15.17
C PHE A 239 2.99 1.40 -16.09
N GLY A 240 2.94 2.35 -17.03
CA GLY A 240 1.76 2.58 -17.86
C GLY A 240 1.37 1.44 -18.80
N GLY A 241 2.25 0.49 -19.06
CA GLY A 241 1.97 -0.69 -19.90
C GLY A 241 1.33 -1.87 -19.17
N ALA A 242 1.20 -1.84 -17.85
CA ALA A 242 0.71 -2.96 -17.06
C ALA A 242 -0.82 -3.17 -17.13
N ALA A 243 -1.58 -2.14 -17.48
CA ALA A 243 -3.05 -2.18 -17.55
C ALA A 243 -3.62 -2.77 -18.87
N ALA A 244 -2.78 -3.16 -19.83
CA ALA A 244 -3.19 -3.66 -21.17
C ALA A 244 -2.99 -5.18 -21.37
N ARG A 245 -2.80 -5.96 -20.30
CA ARG A 245 -2.67 -7.42 -20.39
C ARG A 245 -3.73 -8.14 -19.58
#